data_8a26fd22710de391a964dff4c82bca2c
#
_entry.id   8a26fd22710de391a964dff4c82bca2c
#
_cell.length_a   1.000
_cell.length_b   1.000
_cell.length_c   1.000
_cell.angle_alpha   90.00
_cell.angle_beta   90.00
_cell.angle_gamma   90.00
#
_symmetry.space_group_name_H-M   'P 1'
#
loop_
_entity.id
_entity.type
_entity.pdbx_description
1 polymer ?
#
loop_
_entity_poly.entity_id
_entity_poly.type
_entity_poly.pdbx_seq_one_letter_code
_entity_poly.pdbx_strand_id
1 'polypeptide(L)'
;MPTHRVGGRICAAVAALLIVACHRGEEPDAYGNFEATETVVSAQTSGALLWFTPMEGQQVAPGTLLGVIDTAQLALERAQARAQSSAGRSRVSESGRQVDVLAVQREFAKRTYERTRRLAAEHAATAQQLDQTEGEYRALGEQIAAARVQQQSAAGDARASDARVAQLTEQISRSRVMAPLPGTVLATYARKGEFVQPGQPLFRIANLDSMTLRAYVTEPQLTQLRIGQRVQVSVDRAGSDRLVLPGTVTWIASKAEFTPTPVQTRDERANLVYAVKIWVVNRGGALKIGMPADVVFPSLARS
;
A
#
# COMPACT_ATOMS: atom_id res chain seq x y z
N MET A 1 -96.15 24.38 -14.18
CA MET A 1 -95.27 23.36 -14.82
C MET A 1 -93.83 23.82 -14.76
N PRO A 2 -93.00 23.20 -13.96
CA PRO A 2 -91.60 23.54 -13.91
C PRO A 2 -90.74 22.50 -14.68
N THR A 3 -89.89 22.90 -15.56
CA THR A 3 -88.97 22.06 -16.32
C THR A 3 -87.59 22.02 -15.65
N HIS A 4 -87.14 20.80 -15.48
CA HIS A 4 -85.88 20.42 -14.81
C HIS A 4 -84.62 20.98 -15.41
N ARG A 5 -83.70 21.57 -14.56
CA ARG A 5 -82.29 21.78 -14.80
C ARG A 5 -81.53 20.72 -14.02
N VAL A 6 -81.15 19.62 -14.64
CA VAL A 6 -80.29 18.54 -14.09
C VAL A 6 -79.13 18.17 -15.01
N GLY A 7 -78.64 19.08 -15.80
CA GLY A 7 -77.54 18.77 -16.77
C GLY A 7 -76.13 19.25 -16.41
N GLY A 8 -75.95 20.09 -15.37
CA GLY A 8 -74.66 20.81 -15.16
C GLY A 8 -73.69 20.25 -14.12
N ARG A 9 -74.05 19.25 -13.35
CA ARG A 9 -73.26 18.74 -12.21
C ARG A 9 -72.48 17.45 -12.49
N ILE A 10 -72.72 16.74 -13.56
CA ILE A 10 -72.13 15.47 -13.90
C ILE A 10 -70.83 15.67 -14.72
N CYS A 11 -70.71 16.75 -15.51
CA CYS A 11 -69.47 17.05 -16.29
C CYS A 11 -68.32 17.55 -15.44
N ALA A 12 -68.57 18.18 -14.28
CA ALA A 12 -67.47 18.68 -13.40
C ALA A 12 -66.78 17.57 -12.59
N ALA A 13 -67.44 16.46 -12.30
CA ALA A 13 -66.94 15.33 -11.54
C ALA A 13 -66.03 14.41 -12.38
N VAL A 14 -66.22 14.33 -13.71
CA VAL A 14 -65.37 13.51 -14.63
C VAL A 14 -64.09 14.22 -14.98
N ALA A 15 -64.05 15.55 -15.01
CA ALA A 15 -62.81 16.33 -15.27
C ALA A 15 -61.85 16.32 -14.08
N ALA A 16 -62.32 16.13 -12.84
CA ALA A 16 -61.48 16.05 -11.64
C ALA A 16 -60.81 14.66 -11.44
N LEU A 17 -61.26 13.61 -12.12
CA LEU A 17 -60.73 12.24 -12.00
C LEU A 17 -59.57 11.94 -12.98
N LEU A 18 -59.25 12.85 -13.93
CA LEU A 18 -58.22 12.67 -14.93
C LEU A 18 -56.86 13.30 -14.58
N ILE A 19 -56.74 13.95 -13.41
CA ILE A 19 -55.43 14.58 -12.96
C ILE A 19 -54.63 13.68 -12.02
N VAL A 20 -55.14 12.49 -11.66
CA VAL A 20 -54.37 11.48 -10.88
C VAL A 20 -53.63 10.51 -11.81
N ALA A 21 -53.24 10.96 -13.00
CA ALA A 21 -52.49 10.13 -13.94
C ALA A 21 -51.01 10.48 -13.92
N CYS A 22 -50.23 9.48 -13.59
CA CYS A 22 -48.85 9.32 -13.93
C CYS A 22 -47.80 10.14 -13.16
N HIS A 23 -47.58 9.81 -11.91
CA HIS A 23 -46.18 9.66 -11.46
C HIS A 23 -45.69 8.32 -12.01
N ARG A 24 -45.37 8.28 -13.32
CA ARG A 24 -44.46 7.26 -13.86
C ARG A 24 -43.11 7.59 -13.24
N GLY A 25 -42.68 6.79 -12.28
CA GLY A 25 -41.28 6.83 -11.87
C GLY A 25 -40.40 6.73 -13.11
N GLU A 26 -39.40 7.59 -13.25
CA GLU A 26 -38.45 7.52 -14.35
C GLU A 26 -37.90 6.11 -14.40
N GLU A 27 -38.05 5.42 -15.55
CA GLU A 27 -37.42 4.13 -15.77
C GLU A 27 -35.90 4.33 -15.70
N PRO A 28 -35.21 3.51 -14.92
CA PRO A 28 -33.75 3.66 -14.80
C PRO A 28 -33.07 3.43 -16.15
N ASP A 29 -32.04 4.25 -16.43
CA ASP A 29 -31.27 4.17 -17.67
C ASP A 29 -30.25 3.02 -17.63
N ALA A 30 -29.79 2.62 -16.45
CA ALA A 30 -28.83 1.53 -16.27
C ALA A 30 -29.01 0.86 -14.90
N TYR A 31 -28.54 -0.38 -14.84
CA TYR A 31 -28.57 -1.23 -13.63
C TYR A 31 -27.16 -1.70 -13.31
N GLY A 32 -26.86 -1.87 -12.04
CA GLY A 32 -25.55 -2.37 -11.62
C GLY A 32 -25.50 -2.82 -10.18
N ASN A 33 -24.32 -3.26 -9.76
CA ASN A 33 -24.07 -3.69 -8.39
C ASN A 33 -22.91 -2.89 -7.77
N PHE A 34 -23.01 -2.64 -6.47
CA PHE A 34 -21.93 -1.99 -5.73
C PHE A 34 -20.76 -2.92 -5.52
N GLU A 35 -19.57 -2.40 -5.81
CA GLU A 35 -18.27 -3.04 -5.58
C GLU A 35 -17.43 -2.17 -4.65
N ALA A 36 -16.53 -2.79 -3.90
CA ALA A 36 -15.48 -2.09 -3.17
C ALA A 36 -14.12 -2.61 -3.61
N THR A 37 -13.09 -1.76 -3.56
CA THR A 37 -11.72 -2.20 -3.76
C THR A 37 -11.24 -2.93 -2.53
N GLU A 38 -11.04 -4.23 -2.65
CA GLU A 38 -10.62 -5.10 -1.58
C GLU A 38 -9.09 -5.27 -1.59
N THR A 39 -8.49 -5.21 -0.41
CA THR A 39 -7.07 -5.48 -0.22
C THR A 39 -6.90 -6.70 0.67
N VAL A 40 -6.19 -7.71 0.17
CA VAL A 40 -5.81 -8.88 0.95
C VAL A 40 -4.51 -8.60 1.68
N VAL A 41 -4.54 -8.67 3.01
CA VAL A 41 -3.35 -8.57 3.86
C VAL A 41 -2.83 -9.96 4.12
N SER A 42 -1.58 -10.21 3.70
CA SER A 42 -0.92 -11.51 3.80
C SER A 42 0.26 -11.45 4.76
N ALA A 43 0.63 -12.60 5.33
CA ALA A 43 1.83 -12.75 6.15
C ALA A 43 3.08 -12.42 5.32
N GLN A 44 4.03 -11.67 5.91
CA GLN A 44 5.31 -11.32 5.28
C GLN A 44 6.47 -12.15 5.84
N THR A 45 6.26 -12.86 6.95
CA THR A 45 7.22 -13.75 7.61
C THR A 45 6.54 -15.06 7.97
N SER A 46 7.34 -16.13 8.18
CA SER A 46 6.85 -17.39 8.72
C SER A 46 6.89 -17.38 10.25
N GLY A 47 5.92 -18.05 10.86
CA GLY A 47 5.85 -18.23 12.32
C GLY A 47 4.43 -18.44 12.82
N ALA A 48 4.27 -18.73 14.11
CA ALA A 48 2.96 -18.84 14.74
C ALA A 48 2.38 -17.44 15.01
N LEU A 49 1.08 -17.26 14.79
CA LEU A 49 0.35 -16.04 15.17
C LEU A 49 0.17 -16.00 16.70
N LEU A 50 1.05 -15.30 17.41
CA LEU A 50 0.98 -15.14 18.86
C LEU A 50 -0.25 -14.36 19.28
N TRP A 51 -0.60 -13.39 18.49
CA TRP A 51 -1.74 -12.51 18.70
C TRP A 51 -2.36 -12.15 17.35
N PHE A 52 -3.69 -12.20 17.24
CA PHE A 52 -4.42 -11.87 16.04
C PHE A 52 -5.86 -11.51 16.40
N THR A 53 -6.30 -10.29 16.14
CA THR A 53 -7.55 -9.72 16.62
C THR A 53 -8.47 -9.10 15.58
N PRO A 54 -8.23 -9.18 14.26
CA PRO A 54 -9.19 -8.63 13.32
C PRO A 54 -10.50 -9.42 13.41
N MET A 55 -11.60 -8.68 13.51
CA MET A 55 -12.97 -9.24 13.48
C MET A 55 -13.70 -8.73 12.24
N GLU A 56 -14.46 -9.60 11.61
CA GLU A 56 -15.31 -9.23 10.48
C GLU A 56 -16.30 -8.14 10.87
N GLY A 57 -16.43 -7.12 10.04
CA GLY A 57 -17.20 -5.91 10.33
C GLY A 57 -16.48 -4.85 11.16
N GLN A 58 -15.28 -5.13 11.69
CA GLN A 58 -14.50 -4.16 12.45
C GLN A 58 -13.95 -3.07 11.54
N GLN A 59 -14.16 -1.80 11.93
CA GLN A 59 -13.49 -0.65 11.30
C GLN A 59 -12.12 -0.44 11.92
N VAL A 60 -11.11 -0.24 11.08
CA VAL A 60 -9.73 -0.04 11.49
C VAL A 60 -9.10 1.17 10.78
N ALA A 61 -8.24 1.88 11.50
CA ALA A 61 -7.43 2.96 10.95
C ALA A 61 -6.15 2.40 10.32
N PRO A 62 -5.53 3.11 9.36
CA PRO A 62 -4.25 2.71 8.79
C PRO A 62 -3.17 2.64 9.88
N GLY A 63 -2.30 1.64 9.78
CA GLY A 63 -1.24 1.40 10.77
C GLY A 63 -1.71 0.76 12.08
N THR A 64 -3.02 0.44 12.24
CA THR A 64 -3.50 -0.31 13.39
C THR A 64 -2.87 -1.68 13.42
N LEU A 65 -2.24 -2.05 14.55
CA LEU A 65 -1.67 -3.38 14.76
C LEU A 65 -2.81 -4.37 15.00
N LEU A 66 -2.89 -5.39 14.15
CA LEU A 66 -3.96 -6.40 14.14
C LEU A 66 -3.45 -7.80 14.46
N GLY A 67 -2.14 -8.02 14.42
CA GLY A 67 -1.55 -9.30 14.76
C GLY A 67 -0.03 -9.22 14.91
N VAL A 68 0.53 -10.26 15.52
CA VAL A 68 1.97 -10.43 15.68
C VAL A 68 2.32 -11.89 15.40
N ILE A 69 3.23 -12.09 14.47
CA ILE A 69 3.82 -13.40 14.15
C ILE A 69 5.03 -13.61 15.08
N ASP A 70 5.24 -14.82 15.57
CA ASP A 70 6.37 -15.16 16.41
C ASP A 70 7.71 -14.91 15.69
N THR A 71 8.58 -14.20 16.36
CA THR A 71 9.92 -13.85 15.88
C THR A 71 11.02 -14.27 16.84
N ALA A 72 10.75 -15.19 17.77
CA ALA A 72 11.73 -15.60 18.79
C ALA A 72 13.04 -16.06 18.13
N GLN A 73 12.95 -16.89 17.08
CA GLN A 73 14.10 -17.35 16.32
C GLN A 73 14.87 -16.18 15.66
N LEU A 74 14.16 -15.28 14.98
CA LEU A 74 14.78 -14.11 14.34
C LEU A 74 15.41 -13.16 15.37
N ALA A 75 14.80 -13.04 16.55
CA ALA A 75 15.35 -12.23 17.63
C ALA A 75 16.68 -12.79 18.16
N LEU A 76 16.80 -14.11 18.30
CA LEU A 76 18.04 -14.79 18.66
C LEU A 76 19.12 -14.62 17.58
N GLU A 77 18.78 -14.82 16.31
CA GLU A 77 19.69 -14.60 15.18
C GLU A 77 20.17 -13.13 15.14
N ARG A 78 19.29 -12.17 15.38
CA ARG A 78 19.67 -10.74 15.46
C ARG A 78 20.60 -10.48 16.65
N ALA A 79 20.39 -11.11 17.80
CA ALA A 79 21.27 -10.97 18.95
C ALA A 79 22.66 -11.51 18.63
N GLN A 80 22.76 -12.66 17.97
CA GLN A 80 24.03 -13.23 17.50
C GLN A 80 24.72 -12.30 16.50
N ALA A 81 23.99 -11.79 15.49
CA ALA A 81 24.54 -10.88 14.50
C ALA A 81 25.05 -9.56 15.13
N ARG A 82 24.35 -9.04 16.16
CA ARG A 82 24.80 -7.88 16.94
C ARG A 82 26.11 -8.12 17.69
N ALA A 83 26.24 -9.29 18.32
CA ALA A 83 27.50 -9.66 18.98
C ALA A 83 28.65 -9.73 17.96
N GLN A 84 28.42 -10.27 16.78
CA GLN A 84 29.40 -10.35 15.71
C GLN A 84 29.78 -8.96 15.15
N SER A 85 28.79 -8.05 14.97
CA SER A 85 29.04 -6.65 14.60
C SER A 85 29.88 -5.93 15.66
N SER A 86 29.59 -6.13 16.94
CA SER A 86 30.38 -5.54 18.06
C SER A 86 31.82 -6.03 18.03
N ALA A 87 32.05 -7.33 17.85
CA ALA A 87 33.40 -7.89 17.71
C ALA A 87 34.14 -7.32 16.48
N GLY A 88 33.44 -7.17 15.35
CA GLY A 88 33.99 -6.52 14.14
C GLY A 88 34.43 -5.08 14.41
N ARG A 89 33.63 -4.28 15.07
CA ARG A 89 33.99 -2.90 15.45
C ARG A 89 35.17 -2.83 16.37
N SER A 90 35.33 -3.79 17.30
CA SER A 90 36.51 -3.88 18.18
C SER A 90 37.77 -4.14 17.37
N ARG A 91 37.74 -5.01 16.35
CA ARG A 91 38.86 -5.26 15.43
C ARG A 91 39.26 -4.02 14.64
N VAL A 92 38.25 -3.23 14.16
CA VAL A 92 38.54 -1.94 13.49
C VAL A 92 39.27 -0.99 14.44
N SER A 93 38.86 -0.90 15.67
CA SER A 93 39.50 -0.07 16.71
C SER A 93 40.94 -0.55 17.00
N GLU A 94 41.13 -1.86 17.09
CA GLU A 94 42.46 -2.48 17.28
C GLU A 94 43.41 -2.16 16.13
N SER A 95 42.95 -2.39 14.88
CA SER A 95 43.74 -2.05 13.68
C SER A 95 44.03 -0.55 13.59
N GLY A 96 43.10 0.31 14.03
CA GLY A 96 43.30 1.75 14.10
C GLY A 96 44.44 2.12 15.07
N ARG A 97 44.46 1.53 16.28
CA ARG A 97 45.56 1.73 17.24
C ARG A 97 46.93 1.28 16.72
N GLN A 98 46.96 0.20 15.91
CA GLN A 98 48.18 -0.23 15.27
C GLN A 98 48.72 0.81 14.27
N VAL A 99 47.83 1.42 13.48
CA VAL A 99 48.18 2.55 12.59
C VAL A 99 48.75 3.72 13.39
N ASP A 100 48.14 4.06 14.53
CA ASP A 100 48.58 5.17 15.36
C ASP A 100 49.98 4.92 15.94
N VAL A 101 50.27 3.70 16.43
CA VAL A 101 51.61 3.32 16.93
C VAL A 101 52.66 3.49 15.82
N LEU A 102 52.41 2.95 14.64
CA LEU A 102 53.33 3.09 13.49
C LEU A 102 53.49 4.56 13.07
N ALA A 103 52.44 5.38 13.15
CA ALA A 103 52.52 6.81 12.86
C ALA A 103 53.44 7.56 13.81
N VAL A 104 53.40 7.24 15.11
CA VAL A 104 54.32 7.80 16.12
C VAL A 104 55.74 7.38 15.84
N GLN A 105 55.98 6.09 15.52
CA GLN A 105 57.33 5.60 15.17
C GLN A 105 57.89 6.30 13.91
N ARG A 106 57.08 6.45 12.90
CA ARG A 106 57.46 7.15 11.66
C ARG A 106 57.81 8.62 11.92
N GLU A 107 57.09 9.30 12.77
CA GLU A 107 57.35 10.69 13.14
C GLU A 107 58.74 10.81 13.85
N PHE A 108 59.07 9.85 14.71
CA PHE A 108 60.39 9.79 15.34
C PHE A 108 61.50 9.54 14.31
N ALA A 109 61.32 8.56 13.44
CA ALA A 109 62.27 8.25 12.36
C ALA A 109 62.48 9.45 11.40
N LYS A 110 61.38 10.17 11.09
CA LYS A 110 61.44 11.41 10.30
C LYS A 110 62.33 12.46 10.94
N ARG A 111 62.18 12.73 12.23
CA ARG A 111 63.04 13.71 12.93
C ARG A 111 64.51 13.26 12.93
N THR A 112 64.80 11.96 13.08
CA THR A 112 66.13 11.42 13.02
C THR A 112 66.72 11.58 11.63
N TYR A 113 65.99 11.21 10.57
CA TYR A 113 66.42 11.41 9.18
C TYR A 113 66.71 12.88 8.85
N GLU A 114 65.82 13.80 9.24
CA GLU A 114 65.98 15.25 8.97
C GLU A 114 67.25 15.80 9.70
N ARG A 115 67.50 15.32 10.92
CA ARG A 115 68.70 15.68 11.66
C ARG A 115 69.95 15.15 10.95
N THR A 116 69.97 13.86 10.60
CA THR A 116 71.14 13.23 9.88
C THR A 116 71.40 13.88 8.55
N ARG A 117 70.32 14.24 7.82
CA ARG A 117 70.45 14.95 6.53
C ARG A 117 71.04 16.32 6.68
N ARG A 118 70.78 17.08 7.73
CA ARG A 118 71.44 18.36 8.01
C ARG A 118 72.92 18.16 8.33
N LEU A 119 73.24 17.17 9.20
CA LEU A 119 74.65 16.85 9.55
C LEU A 119 75.41 16.35 8.34
N ALA A 120 74.82 15.60 7.45
CA ALA A 120 75.51 15.16 6.21
C ALA A 120 75.80 16.32 5.28
N ALA A 121 74.92 17.33 5.17
CA ALA A 121 75.16 18.53 4.41
C ALA A 121 76.36 19.38 4.97
N GLU A 122 76.55 19.27 6.29
CA GLU A 122 77.70 19.90 6.99
C GLU A 122 78.95 18.99 7.07
N HIS A 123 79.00 17.87 6.34
CA HIS A 123 80.06 16.84 6.36
C HIS A 123 80.26 16.19 7.75
N ALA A 124 79.34 16.30 8.66
CA ALA A 124 79.35 15.75 10.03
C ALA A 124 78.66 14.38 10.18
N ALA A 125 78.10 13.83 9.10
CA ALA A 125 77.53 12.47 9.06
C ALA A 125 77.95 11.79 7.74
N THR A 126 78.01 10.42 7.74
CA THR A 126 78.32 9.61 6.57
C THR A 126 77.16 9.41 5.64
N ALA A 127 77.41 9.18 4.34
CA ALA A 127 76.37 8.81 3.38
C ALA A 127 75.59 7.54 3.81
N GLN A 128 76.33 6.54 4.36
CA GLN A 128 75.74 5.32 4.88
C GLN A 128 74.72 5.59 6.01
N GLN A 129 75.01 6.51 6.93
CA GLN A 129 74.05 6.90 8.01
C GLN A 129 72.87 7.61 7.46
N LEU A 130 72.96 8.44 6.43
CA LEU A 130 71.90 9.10 5.77
C LEU A 130 70.95 8.08 5.11
N ASP A 131 71.55 7.17 4.29
CA ASP A 131 70.73 6.12 3.61
C ASP A 131 69.99 5.21 4.59
N GLN A 132 70.66 4.85 5.71
CA GLN A 132 70.02 4.02 6.75
C GLN A 132 68.82 4.71 7.38
N THR A 133 68.94 6.00 7.77
CA THR A 133 67.81 6.73 8.40
C THR A 133 66.71 7.04 7.41
N GLU A 134 67.03 7.27 6.13
CA GLU A 134 66.04 7.42 5.08
C GLU A 134 65.28 6.12 4.81
N GLY A 135 65.99 4.99 4.74
CA GLY A 135 65.40 3.67 4.57
C GLY A 135 64.44 3.31 5.69
N GLU A 136 64.79 3.58 6.95
CA GLU A 136 63.93 3.36 8.10
C GLU A 136 62.64 4.22 8.03
N TYR A 137 62.77 5.52 7.73
CA TYR A 137 61.63 6.42 7.56
C TYR A 137 60.67 5.98 6.45
N ARG A 138 61.21 5.54 5.29
CA ARG A 138 60.43 5.02 4.16
C ARG A 138 59.77 3.68 4.50
N ALA A 139 60.45 2.74 5.13
CA ALA A 139 59.95 1.44 5.53
C ALA A 139 58.73 1.57 6.47
N LEU A 140 58.76 2.50 7.44
CA LEU A 140 57.63 2.80 8.30
C LEU A 140 56.45 3.40 7.53
N GLY A 141 56.70 4.13 6.45
CA GLY A 141 55.67 4.62 5.54
C GLY A 141 54.87 3.48 4.88
N GLU A 142 55.60 2.47 4.37
CA GLU A 142 55.00 1.29 3.76
C GLU A 142 54.28 0.41 4.78
N GLN A 143 54.80 0.28 6.00
CA GLN A 143 54.12 -0.43 7.08
C GLN A 143 52.79 0.23 7.47
N ILE A 144 52.70 1.57 7.52
CA ILE A 144 51.47 2.32 7.75
C ILE A 144 50.48 2.07 6.62
N ALA A 145 50.92 2.08 5.37
CA ALA A 145 50.08 1.81 4.22
C ALA A 145 49.46 0.42 4.32
N ALA A 146 50.24 -0.61 4.62
CA ALA A 146 49.77 -1.98 4.83
C ALA A 146 48.79 -2.09 6.01
N ALA A 147 49.09 -1.45 7.15
CA ALA A 147 48.20 -1.43 8.32
C ALA A 147 46.86 -0.74 8.03
N ARG A 148 46.85 0.32 7.22
CA ARG A 148 45.62 1.00 6.78
C ARG A 148 44.74 0.10 5.89
N VAL A 149 45.34 -0.67 4.99
CA VAL A 149 44.60 -1.66 4.19
C VAL A 149 43.95 -2.70 5.09
N GLN A 150 44.67 -3.19 6.10
CA GLN A 150 44.14 -4.13 7.09
C GLN A 150 42.97 -3.52 7.90
N GLN A 151 43.08 -2.26 8.32
CA GLN A 151 41.99 -1.53 8.99
C GLN A 151 40.77 -1.38 8.07
N GLN A 152 40.99 -1.07 6.80
CA GLN A 152 39.92 -0.93 5.82
C GLN A 152 39.20 -2.26 5.58
N SER A 153 39.93 -3.39 5.52
CA SER A 153 39.35 -4.73 5.44
C SER A 153 38.46 -5.03 6.65
N ALA A 154 39.00 -4.82 7.87
CA ALA A 154 38.24 -4.99 9.11
C ALA A 154 36.96 -4.11 9.15
N ALA A 155 37.05 -2.88 8.64
CA ALA A 155 35.88 -1.99 8.51
C ALA A 155 34.87 -2.51 7.47
N GLY A 156 35.32 -3.20 6.43
CA GLY A 156 34.47 -3.91 5.48
C GLY A 156 33.64 -5.02 6.15
N ASP A 157 34.34 -5.87 6.92
CA ASP A 157 33.71 -6.99 7.64
C ASP A 157 32.71 -6.51 8.72
N ALA A 158 33.06 -5.43 9.43
CA ALA A 158 32.13 -4.82 10.40
C ALA A 158 30.86 -4.29 9.72
N ARG A 159 31.01 -3.61 8.56
CA ARG A 159 29.85 -3.13 7.78
C ARG A 159 28.97 -4.26 7.25
N ALA A 160 29.56 -5.37 6.81
CA ALA A 160 28.80 -6.56 6.40
C ALA A 160 27.98 -7.14 7.55
N SER A 161 28.58 -7.21 8.75
CA SER A 161 27.88 -7.65 9.96
C SER A 161 26.75 -6.69 10.38
N ASP A 162 26.95 -5.37 10.26
CA ASP A 162 25.93 -4.35 10.53
C ASP A 162 24.74 -4.47 9.53
N ALA A 163 25.02 -4.74 8.26
CA ALA A 163 24.00 -4.98 7.25
C ALA A 163 23.14 -6.22 7.58
N ARG A 164 23.77 -7.29 8.12
CA ARG A 164 23.04 -8.48 8.59
C ARG A 164 22.09 -8.14 9.76
N VAL A 165 22.52 -7.32 10.71
CA VAL A 165 21.66 -6.84 11.81
C VAL A 165 20.48 -6.04 11.27
N ALA A 166 20.71 -5.16 10.30
CA ALA A 166 19.64 -4.37 9.67
C ALA A 166 18.64 -5.27 8.95
N GLN A 167 19.09 -6.26 8.19
CA GLN A 167 18.23 -7.24 7.50
C GLN A 167 17.33 -7.99 8.48
N LEU A 168 17.89 -8.53 9.57
CA LEU A 168 17.10 -9.26 10.58
C LEU A 168 16.13 -8.34 11.32
N THR A 169 16.50 -7.09 11.55
CA THR A 169 15.63 -6.09 12.16
C THR A 169 14.42 -5.81 11.27
N GLU A 170 14.63 -5.68 9.96
CA GLU A 170 13.56 -5.49 8.99
C GLU A 170 12.64 -6.73 8.90
N GLN A 171 13.18 -7.94 8.92
CA GLN A 171 12.37 -9.16 8.96
C GLN A 171 11.49 -9.23 10.21
N ILE A 172 12.03 -8.84 11.38
CA ILE A 172 11.26 -8.74 12.62
C ILE A 172 10.17 -7.66 12.53
N SER A 173 10.44 -6.53 11.86
CA SER A 173 9.42 -5.49 11.69
C SER A 173 8.22 -5.97 10.87
N ARG A 174 8.47 -6.79 9.87
CA ARG A 174 7.44 -7.41 9.00
C ARG A 174 6.59 -8.49 9.67
N SER A 175 6.96 -8.93 10.87
CA SER A 175 6.11 -9.82 11.67
C SER A 175 4.88 -9.15 12.26
N ARG A 176 4.87 -7.81 12.25
CA ARG A 176 3.74 -7.01 12.73
C ARG A 176 2.71 -6.87 11.63
N VAL A 177 1.56 -7.51 11.83
CA VAL A 177 0.44 -7.45 10.89
C VAL A 177 -0.36 -6.18 11.14
N MET A 178 -0.29 -5.22 10.22
CA MET A 178 -0.95 -3.92 10.33
C MET A 178 -1.98 -3.72 9.22
N ALA A 179 -2.98 -2.87 9.50
CA ALA A 179 -3.92 -2.41 8.47
C ALA A 179 -3.19 -1.46 7.50
N PRO A 180 -3.13 -1.75 6.18
CA PRO A 180 -2.43 -0.91 5.21
C PRO A 180 -3.21 0.35 4.82
N LEU A 181 -4.53 0.35 5.01
CA LEU A 181 -5.45 1.42 4.65
C LEU A 181 -6.59 1.51 5.67
N PRO A 182 -7.30 2.66 5.75
CA PRO A 182 -8.51 2.75 6.57
C PRO A 182 -9.62 1.92 5.93
N GLY A 183 -10.40 1.22 6.74
CA GLY A 183 -11.51 0.43 6.18
C GLY A 183 -12.11 -0.55 7.17
N THR A 184 -12.97 -1.41 6.64
CA THR A 184 -13.66 -2.47 7.37
C THR A 184 -13.06 -3.82 7.01
N VAL A 185 -12.81 -4.66 8.00
CA VAL A 185 -12.40 -6.05 7.81
C VAL A 185 -13.59 -6.82 7.22
N LEU A 186 -13.41 -7.40 6.04
CA LEU A 186 -14.47 -8.14 5.33
C LEU A 186 -14.47 -9.63 5.64
N ALA A 187 -13.28 -10.20 5.77
CA ALA A 187 -13.10 -11.62 6.07
C ALA A 187 -11.77 -11.86 6.78
N THR A 188 -11.72 -12.89 7.62
CA THR A 188 -10.51 -13.37 8.29
C THR A 188 -10.21 -14.79 7.85
N TYR A 189 -8.94 -15.06 7.49
CA TYR A 189 -8.50 -16.35 6.94
C TYR A 189 -7.59 -17.11 7.89
N ALA A 190 -7.05 -16.45 8.91
CA ALA A 190 -6.15 -17.05 9.89
C ALA A 190 -6.65 -16.82 11.31
N ARG A 191 -6.13 -17.58 12.27
CA ARG A 191 -6.49 -17.51 13.68
C ARG A 191 -5.24 -17.47 14.57
N LYS A 192 -5.40 -16.91 15.77
CA LYS A 192 -4.37 -16.95 16.81
C LYS A 192 -3.91 -18.40 17.05
N GLY A 193 -2.61 -18.62 17.12
CA GLY A 193 -1.98 -19.93 17.30
C GLY A 193 -1.70 -20.68 15.99
N GLU A 194 -2.22 -20.23 14.86
CA GLU A 194 -1.96 -20.84 13.56
C GLU A 194 -0.55 -20.50 13.07
N PHE A 195 0.12 -21.46 12.44
CA PHE A 195 1.41 -21.23 11.80
C PHE A 195 1.18 -20.72 10.38
N VAL A 196 1.75 -19.56 10.07
CA VAL A 196 1.59 -18.90 8.77
C VAL A 196 2.90 -18.83 8.00
N GLN A 197 2.80 -18.74 6.67
CA GLN A 197 3.92 -18.63 5.75
C GLN A 197 3.84 -17.32 4.94
N PRO A 198 4.97 -16.81 4.42
CA PRO A 198 4.96 -15.64 3.55
C PRO A 198 4.02 -15.82 2.35
N GLY A 199 3.16 -14.81 2.10
CA GLY A 199 2.14 -14.83 1.07
C GLY A 199 0.79 -15.43 1.50
N GLN A 200 0.70 -16.10 2.65
CA GLN A 200 -0.57 -16.63 3.16
C GLN A 200 -1.52 -15.49 3.53
N PRO A 201 -2.77 -15.47 3.00
CA PRO A 201 -3.77 -14.49 3.36
C PRO A 201 -4.11 -14.55 4.85
N LEU A 202 -4.17 -13.41 5.52
CA LEU A 202 -4.54 -13.30 6.93
C LEU A 202 -5.95 -12.72 7.11
N PHE A 203 -6.23 -11.61 6.42
CA PHE A 203 -7.55 -10.99 6.39
C PHE A 203 -7.71 -10.13 5.14
N ARG A 204 -8.94 -9.75 4.86
CA ARG A 204 -9.31 -8.87 3.75
C ARG A 204 -9.98 -7.61 4.29
N ILE A 205 -9.58 -6.46 3.75
CA ILE A 205 -10.06 -5.15 4.16
C ILE A 205 -10.50 -4.34 2.94
N ALA A 206 -11.54 -3.53 3.09
CA ALA A 206 -11.94 -2.55 2.09
C ALA A 206 -12.39 -1.24 2.74
N ASN A 207 -12.18 -0.13 2.04
CA ASN A 207 -12.81 1.12 2.42
C ASN A 207 -14.25 1.11 1.93
N LEU A 208 -15.20 1.16 2.87
CA LEU A 208 -16.63 1.18 2.59
C LEU A 208 -17.25 2.57 2.71
N ASP A 209 -16.50 3.63 3.04
CA ASP A 209 -17.00 5.01 3.12
C ASP A 209 -17.33 5.58 1.74
N SER A 210 -16.76 5.02 0.71
CA SER A 210 -17.10 5.24 -0.69
C SER A 210 -17.12 3.92 -1.44
N MET A 211 -18.05 3.78 -2.36
CA MET A 211 -18.22 2.56 -3.13
C MET A 211 -18.29 2.86 -4.62
N THR A 212 -17.96 1.87 -5.42
CA THR A 212 -18.07 1.95 -6.87
C THR A 212 -19.29 1.14 -7.32
N LEU A 213 -20.24 1.79 -7.96
CA LEU A 213 -21.30 1.09 -8.66
C LEU A 213 -20.80 0.72 -10.05
N ARG A 214 -20.75 -0.57 -10.37
CA ARG A 214 -20.51 -1.08 -11.72
C ARG A 214 -21.86 -1.26 -12.41
N ALA A 215 -22.23 -0.29 -13.24
CA ALA A 215 -23.46 -0.30 -14.01
C ALA A 215 -23.19 -0.65 -15.47
N TYR A 216 -24.21 -1.12 -16.17
CA TYR A 216 -24.12 -1.53 -17.56
C TYR A 216 -25.05 -0.67 -18.42
N VAL A 217 -24.51 -0.12 -19.51
CA VAL A 217 -25.21 0.75 -20.45
C VAL A 217 -25.15 0.18 -21.85
N THR A 218 -26.15 0.51 -22.66
CA THR A 218 -26.20 0.16 -24.09
C THR A 218 -25.34 1.10 -24.92
N GLU A 219 -25.02 0.72 -26.17
CA GLU A 219 -24.23 1.55 -27.09
C GLU A 219 -24.84 2.96 -27.33
N PRO A 220 -26.16 3.12 -27.55
CA PRO A 220 -26.76 4.45 -27.70
C PRO A 220 -26.58 5.34 -26.46
N GLN A 221 -26.71 4.78 -25.25
CA GLN A 221 -26.50 5.51 -23.99
C GLN A 221 -25.05 5.91 -23.80
N LEU A 222 -24.09 5.04 -24.21
CA LEU A 222 -22.66 5.28 -24.10
C LEU A 222 -22.21 6.59 -24.79
N THR A 223 -22.79 6.92 -25.94
CA THR A 223 -22.42 8.12 -26.73
C THR A 223 -22.67 9.42 -25.98
N GLN A 224 -23.58 9.40 -25.02
CA GLN A 224 -24.02 10.56 -24.23
C GLN A 224 -23.35 10.65 -22.87
N LEU A 225 -22.57 9.62 -22.47
CA LEU A 225 -21.87 9.55 -21.19
C LEU A 225 -20.46 10.13 -21.29
N ARG A 226 -20.07 10.84 -20.22
CA ARG A 226 -18.73 11.40 -20.08
C ARG A 226 -18.14 11.11 -18.70
N ILE A 227 -16.85 10.89 -18.64
CA ILE A 227 -16.13 10.81 -17.36
C ILE A 227 -16.26 12.16 -16.65
N GLY A 228 -16.52 12.12 -15.34
CA GLY A 228 -16.80 13.31 -14.53
C GLY A 228 -18.28 13.73 -14.48
N GLN A 229 -19.13 13.10 -15.29
CA GLN A 229 -20.58 13.38 -15.29
C GLN A 229 -21.22 12.99 -13.96
N ARG A 230 -22.09 13.87 -13.43
CA ARG A 230 -22.92 13.58 -12.26
C ARG A 230 -24.15 12.80 -12.67
N VAL A 231 -24.48 11.79 -11.86
CA VAL A 231 -25.62 10.88 -12.08
C VAL A 231 -26.37 10.69 -10.76
N GLN A 232 -27.61 10.24 -10.85
CA GLN A 232 -28.39 9.83 -9.69
C GLN A 232 -28.37 8.31 -9.60
N VAL A 233 -28.04 7.81 -8.41
CA VAL A 233 -28.02 6.39 -8.09
C VAL A 233 -29.12 6.14 -7.08
N SER A 234 -30.05 5.24 -7.36
CA SER A 234 -31.14 4.87 -6.47
C SER A 234 -31.01 3.42 -6.01
N VAL A 235 -31.23 3.22 -4.73
CA VAL A 235 -31.17 1.91 -4.07
C VAL A 235 -32.50 1.68 -3.37
N ASP A 236 -33.10 0.52 -3.54
CA ASP A 236 -34.32 0.16 -2.88
C ASP A 236 -34.11 -0.01 -1.37
N ARG A 237 -35.04 0.56 -0.58
CA ARG A 237 -35.18 0.34 0.85
C ARG A 237 -36.41 -0.49 1.16
N ALA A 238 -36.51 -0.94 2.40
CA ALA A 238 -37.70 -1.66 2.85
C ALA A 238 -38.96 -0.84 2.60
N GLY A 239 -39.95 -1.45 1.93
CA GLY A 239 -41.19 -0.78 1.47
C GLY A 239 -41.01 -0.17 0.08
N SER A 240 -41.71 0.89 -0.22
CA SER A 240 -41.65 1.64 -1.49
C SER A 240 -40.66 2.82 -1.46
N ASP A 241 -39.83 2.92 -0.40
CA ASP A 241 -38.90 4.01 -0.23
C ASP A 241 -37.60 3.74 -1.00
N ARG A 242 -37.06 4.77 -1.70
CA ARG A 242 -35.81 4.70 -2.46
C ARG A 242 -34.81 5.69 -1.89
N LEU A 243 -33.60 5.20 -1.64
CA LEU A 243 -32.45 6.05 -1.29
C LEU A 243 -31.82 6.56 -2.56
N VAL A 244 -31.90 7.86 -2.84
CA VAL A 244 -31.26 8.49 -3.97
C VAL A 244 -29.97 9.16 -3.52
N LEU A 245 -28.86 8.80 -4.17
CA LEU A 245 -27.52 9.28 -3.88
C LEU A 245 -26.87 9.90 -5.12
N PRO A 246 -26.11 10.98 -4.97
CA PRO A 246 -25.32 11.50 -6.07
C PRO A 246 -24.13 10.58 -6.36
N GLY A 247 -23.95 10.26 -7.65
CA GLY A 247 -22.80 9.54 -8.15
C GLY A 247 -22.00 10.35 -9.16
N THR A 248 -20.78 9.95 -9.44
CA THR A 248 -19.92 10.54 -10.47
C THR A 248 -19.32 9.43 -11.33
N VAL A 249 -19.47 9.53 -12.65
CA VAL A 249 -18.86 8.58 -13.60
C VAL A 249 -17.35 8.73 -13.54
N THR A 250 -16.63 7.65 -13.17
CA THR A 250 -15.17 7.66 -13.03
C THR A 250 -14.46 6.87 -14.12
N TRP A 251 -15.17 5.94 -14.76
CA TRP A 251 -14.58 5.10 -15.79
C TRP A 251 -15.67 4.54 -16.73
N ILE A 252 -15.32 4.38 -17.99
CA ILE A 252 -16.17 3.80 -19.03
C ILE A 252 -15.35 2.73 -19.75
N ALA A 253 -15.91 1.53 -19.92
CA ALA A 253 -15.26 0.43 -20.61
C ALA A 253 -14.98 0.77 -22.07
N SER A 254 -13.78 0.46 -22.54
CA SER A 254 -13.40 0.58 -23.96
C SER A 254 -13.80 -0.65 -24.79
N LYS A 255 -14.28 -1.71 -24.15
CA LYS A 255 -14.67 -2.98 -24.76
C LYS A 255 -16.06 -3.37 -24.25
N ALA A 256 -16.90 -3.82 -25.15
CA ALA A 256 -18.20 -4.37 -24.81
C ALA A 256 -18.04 -5.69 -24.03
N GLU A 257 -18.92 -5.90 -23.07
CA GLU A 257 -19.06 -7.12 -22.29
C GLU A 257 -20.43 -7.75 -22.57
N PHE A 258 -20.56 -9.06 -22.37
CA PHE A 258 -21.88 -9.68 -22.34
C PHE A 258 -22.51 -9.42 -20.97
N THR A 259 -23.82 -9.21 -20.92
CA THR A 259 -24.53 -9.06 -19.66
C THR A 259 -24.25 -10.26 -18.75
N PRO A 260 -23.94 -10.06 -17.47
CA PRO A 260 -23.62 -11.16 -16.54
C PRO A 260 -24.83 -12.06 -16.20
N THR A 261 -26.00 -11.79 -16.75
CA THR A 261 -27.21 -12.61 -16.52
C THR A 261 -27.17 -13.83 -17.45
N PRO A 262 -27.48 -15.06 -16.95
CA PRO A 262 -27.58 -16.24 -17.79
C PRO A 262 -28.74 -16.08 -18.79
N VAL A 263 -28.39 -15.85 -20.04
CA VAL A 263 -29.30 -15.55 -21.14
C VAL A 263 -29.93 -16.84 -21.63
N GLN A 264 -31.25 -16.94 -21.55
CA GLN A 264 -31.98 -18.15 -21.95
C GLN A 264 -32.58 -18.08 -23.37
N THR A 265 -32.67 -16.89 -23.98
CA THR A 265 -33.30 -16.71 -25.30
C THR A 265 -32.31 -16.21 -26.36
N ARG A 266 -32.64 -16.47 -27.65
CA ARG A 266 -31.80 -16.10 -28.81
C ARG A 266 -31.72 -14.58 -29.02
N ASP A 267 -32.78 -13.86 -28.68
CA ASP A 267 -32.86 -12.40 -28.86
C ASP A 267 -32.11 -11.62 -27.78
N GLU A 268 -31.93 -12.19 -26.59
CA GLU A 268 -31.18 -11.57 -25.48
C GLU A 268 -29.64 -11.69 -25.67
N ARG A 269 -29.15 -12.57 -26.56
CA ARG A 269 -27.70 -12.72 -26.85
C ARG A 269 -27.13 -11.56 -27.67
N ALA A 270 -27.98 -10.68 -28.22
CA ALA A 270 -27.56 -9.58 -29.10
C ALA A 270 -27.22 -8.28 -28.35
N ASN A 271 -27.47 -8.18 -27.05
CA ASN A 271 -27.28 -6.93 -26.33
C ASN A 271 -25.90 -6.87 -25.69
N LEU A 272 -24.93 -6.38 -26.48
CA LEU A 272 -23.63 -5.93 -25.98
C LEU A 272 -23.84 -4.71 -25.08
N VAL A 273 -23.25 -4.76 -23.90
CA VAL A 273 -23.30 -3.67 -22.92
C VAL A 273 -21.90 -3.20 -22.59
N TYR A 274 -21.79 -1.97 -22.16
CA TYR A 274 -20.54 -1.37 -21.71
C TYR A 274 -20.59 -1.14 -20.21
N ALA A 275 -19.59 -1.60 -19.49
CA ALA A 275 -19.49 -1.36 -18.07
C ALA A 275 -19.08 0.11 -17.81
N VAL A 276 -19.77 0.73 -16.86
CA VAL A 276 -19.49 2.10 -16.38
C VAL A 276 -19.28 2.04 -14.89
N LYS A 277 -18.20 2.65 -14.38
CA LYS A 277 -17.95 2.76 -12.95
C LYS A 277 -18.38 4.14 -12.45
N ILE A 278 -19.21 4.15 -11.44
CA ILE A 278 -19.77 5.33 -10.81
C ILE A 278 -19.33 5.35 -9.36
N TRP A 279 -18.63 6.37 -8.96
CA TRP A 279 -18.21 6.58 -7.59
C TRP A 279 -19.34 7.20 -6.78
N VAL A 280 -19.64 6.61 -5.62
CA VAL A 280 -20.75 7.01 -4.72
C VAL A 280 -20.22 7.06 -3.28
N VAL A 281 -20.53 8.14 -2.56
CA VAL A 281 -20.22 8.27 -1.14
C VAL A 281 -21.21 7.45 -0.31
N ASN A 282 -20.71 6.59 0.56
CA ASN A 282 -21.52 5.71 1.41
C ASN A 282 -21.60 6.25 2.85
N ARG A 283 -22.31 7.35 3.05
CA ARG A 283 -22.50 7.91 4.38
C ARG A 283 -23.37 7.00 5.26
N GLY A 284 -22.85 6.65 6.43
CA GLY A 284 -23.54 5.80 7.39
C GLY A 284 -23.62 4.32 7.03
N GLY A 285 -22.83 3.83 6.04
CA GLY A 285 -22.73 2.40 5.71
C GLY A 285 -24.00 1.77 5.15
N ALA A 286 -24.87 2.59 4.52
CA ALA A 286 -26.14 2.14 3.95
C ALA A 286 -25.94 1.20 2.75
N LEU A 287 -24.87 1.42 1.97
CA LEU A 287 -24.53 0.61 0.81
C LEU A 287 -23.70 -0.60 1.23
N LYS A 288 -23.94 -1.74 0.59
CA LYS A 288 -23.23 -3.00 0.81
C LYS A 288 -22.65 -3.52 -0.51
N ILE A 289 -21.55 -4.27 -0.43
CA ILE A 289 -20.98 -4.94 -1.60
C ILE A 289 -22.00 -5.92 -2.17
N GLY A 290 -22.17 -5.92 -3.49
CA GLY A 290 -23.14 -6.73 -4.21
C GLY A 290 -24.57 -6.19 -4.20
N MET A 291 -24.85 -5.07 -3.51
CA MET A 291 -26.16 -4.45 -3.47
C MET A 291 -26.52 -3.91 -4.85
N PRO A 292 -27.71 -4.25 -5.40
CA PRO A 292 -28.17 -3.73 -6.69
C PRO A 292 -28.55 -2.26 -6.58
N ALA A 293 -28.39 -1.52 -7.68
CA ALA A 293 -28.78 -0.12 -7.78
C ALA A 293 -29.15 0.25 -9.21
N ASP A 294 -30.05 1.21 -9.30
CA ASP A 294 -30.52 1.83 -10.53
C ASP A 294 -29.77 3.15 -10.75
N VAL A 295 -29.53 3.50 -12.01
CA VAL A 295 -28.87 4.75 -12.39
C VAL A 295 -29.73 5.54 -13.34
N VAL A 296 -29.85 6.84 -13.09
CA VAL A 296 -30.48 7.81 -14.00
C VAL A 296 -29.43 8.83 -14.42
N PHE A 297 -29.31 9.03 -15.73
CA PHE A 297 -28.39 9.99 -16.34
C PHE A 297 -29.15 11.28 -16.68
N PRO A 298 -28.96 12.39 -15.95
CA PRO A 298 -29.74 13.62 -16.16
C PRO A 298 -29.61 14.22 -17.58
N SER A 299 -28.57 13.86 -18.31
CA SER A 299 -28.34 14.33 -19.69
C SER A 299 -29.08 13.54 -20.78
N LEU A 300 -29.70 12.40 -20.42
CA LEU A 300 -30.54 11.60 -21.30
C LEU A 300 -32.00 12.12 -21.24
N ALA A 301 -32.19 13.45 -21.22
CA ALA A 301 -33.53 14.03 -21.31
C ALA A 301 -34.22 13.46 -22.54
N ARG A 302 -35.30 12.71 -22.31
CA ARG A 302 -36.10 12.05 -23.32
C ARG A 302 -36.66 13.11 -24.27
N SER A 303 -36.25 13.09 -25.53
CA SER A 303 -36.92 13.76 -26.65
C SER A 303 -38.19 12.99 -27.04
#